data_238c6b7bd95588c02733fe860e5536fe
#
_entry.id   238c6b7bd95588c02733fe860e5536fe
#
_cell.length_a   1.000
_cell.length_b   1.000
_cell.length_c   1.000
_cell.angle_alpha   90.00
_cell.angle_beta   90.00
_cell.angle_gamma   90.00
#
_symmetry.space_group_name_H-M   'P 1'
#
loop_
_entity.id
_entity.type
_entity.pdbx_description
1 polymer ?
#
loop_
_entity_poly.entity_id
_entity_poly.type
_entity_poly.pdbx_seq_one_letter_code
_entity_poly.pdbx_strand_id
1 'polypeptide(L)'
;MKFTVIGDGTQAKKHINAINNIGGQLVGIYDPVKYNHTEIDLVRMLDSSDWAVISSPSKYHYSQTKHILRHGVKVICEKPVSMPWEPIIDDDRINVVLQYRYLDTIPDKADNVHVTMARNAEYFKSWKGSIRNTGGIFYHLFIHYIDLAIQLNATFTGEIVPEGEQKRLIDDIDILNIDMDELYTKMYDEIVFKKNGIKTKDIRYLLWVMKKLDIVHTFTLRYKKVTMNEWVIDK
;
A
#
# COMPACT_ATOMS: atom_id res chain seq x y z
N MET A 1 18.89 14.26 1.34
CA MET A 1 18.52 12.85 1.15
C MET A 1 18.27 12.63 -0.32
N LYS A 2 18.82 11.53 -0.86
CA LYS A 2 18.72 11.18 -2.29
C LYS A 2 17.80 9.98 -2.47
N PHE A 3 16.94 10.05 -3.48
CA PHE A 3 15.89 9.06 -3.71
C PHE A 3 15.90 8.54 -5.15
N THR A 4 15.75 7.23 -5.31
CA THR A 4 15.37 6.60 -6.58
C THR A 4 13.95 6.08 -6.48
N VAL A 5 13.11 6.38 -7.48
CA VAL A 5 11.72 5.87 -7.56
C VAL A 5 11.66 4.72 -8.57
N ILE A 6 11.02 3.61 -8.19
CA ILE A 6 10.89 2.41 -9.03
C ILE A 6 9.42 2.26 -9.43
N GLY A 7 9.19 2.29 -10.74
CA GLY A 7 7.87 2.41 -11.36
C GLY A 7 7.46 3.87 -11.58
N ASP A 8 6.91 4.17 -12.76
CA ASP A 8 6.45 5.52 -13.16
C ASP A 8 4.94 5.53 -13.44
N GLY A 9 4.18 5.02 -12.49
CA GLY A 9 2.72 5.03 -12.49
C GLY A 9 2.11 6.20 -11.72
N THR A 10 0.79 6.13 -11.51
CA THR A 10 0.03 7.18 -10.78
C THR A 10 0.54 7.39 -9.34
N GLN A 11 0.95 6.32 -8.65
CA GLN A 11 1.45 6.45 -7.28
C GLN A 11 2.84 7.08 -7.23
N ALA A 12 3.70 6.85 -8.24
CA ALA A 12 5.01 7.47 -8.32
C ALA A 12 4.95 8.99 -8.21
N LYS A 13 3.94 9.63 -8.82
CA LYS A 13 3.75 11.09 -8.78
C LYS A 13 3.59 11.61 -7.35
N LYS A 14 2.80 10.92 -6.52
CA LYS A 14 2.60 11.30 -5.11
C LYS A 14 3.90 11.20 -4.31
N HIS A 15 4.66 10.13 -4.54
CA HIS A 15 5.97 9.95 -3.91
C HIS A 15 6.95 11.04 -4.34
N ILE A 16 7.01 11.38 -5.63
CA ILE A 16 7.88 12.42 -6.16
C ILE A 16 7.51 13.79 -5.58
N ASN A 17 6.21 14.11 -5.50
CA ASN A 17 5.74 15.34 -4.87
C ASN A 17 6.19 15.40 -3.40
N ALA A 18 5.99 14.32 -2.64
CA ALA A 18 6.40 14.25 -1.25
C ALA A 18 7.92 14.38 -1.07
N ILE A 19 8.72 13.73 -1.94
CA ILE A 19 10.19 13.87 -1.95
C ILE A 19 10.59 15.33 -2.16
N ASN A 20 9.99 16.01 -3.14
CA ASN A 20 10.25 17.41 -3.42
C ASN A 20 9.86 18.32 -2.24
N ASN A 21 8.67 18.09 -1.65
CA ASN A 21 8.14 18.89 -0.54
C ASN A 21 9.01 18.80 0.72
N ILE A 22 9.65 17.65 0.97
CA ILE A 22 10.60 17.51 2.09
C ILE A 22 12.03 17.96 1.75
N GLY A 23 12.27 18.58 0.58
CA GLY A 23 13.60 18.98 0.14
C GLY A 23 14.52 17.81 -0.25
N GLY A 24 13.96 16.66 -0.60
CA GLY A 24 14.70 15.52 -1.09
C GLY A 24 15.17 15.70 -2.55
N GLN A 25 16.25 15.04 -2.92
CA GLN A 25 16.79 15.03 -4.28
C GLN A 25 16.37 13.74 -4.98
N LEU A 26 15.66 13.84 -6.09
CA LEU A 26 15.39 12.72 -6.97
C LEU A 26 16.63 12.40 -7.82
N VAL A 27 17.20 11.21 -7.65
CA VAL A 27 18.31 10.68 -8.48
C VAL A 27 17.79 10.25 -9.84
N GLY A 28 16.67 9.54 -9.87
CA GLY A 28 16.03 9.10 -11.09
C GLY A 28 14.77 8.26 -10.83
N ILE A 29 14.07 7.98 -11.94
CA ILE A 29 12.92 7.09 -11.96
C ILE A 29 13.29 5.87 -12.78
N TYR A 30 13.30 4.69 -12.17
CA TYR A 30 13.54 3.44 -12.86
C TYR A 30 12.22 2.81 -13.30
N ASP A 31 12.03 2.68 -14.61
CA ASP A 31 10.94 1.92 -15.21
C ASP A 31 11.43 1.23 -16.48
N PRO A 32 11.61 -0.11 -16.45
CA PRO A 32 12.17 -0.83 -17.59
C PRO A 32 11.22 -0.89 -18.78
N VAL A 33 9.91 -0.79 -18.55
CA VAL A 33 8.91 -0.83 -19.63
C VAL A 33 8.79 0.52 -20.31
N LYS A 34 8.76 1.60 -19.53
CA LYS A 34 8.54 2.95 -20.06
C LYS A 34 9.79 3.57 -20.67
N TYR A 35 10.95 3.31 -20.08
CA TYR A 35 12.21 3.96 -20.45
C TYR A 35 13.26 2.99 -21.01
N ASN A 36 12.91 1.72 -21.18
CA ASN A 36 13.83 0.67 -21.62
C ASN A 36 15.09 0.56 -20.72
N HIS A 37 14.94 0.84 -19.42
CA HIS A 37 16.02 0.75 -18.45
C HIS A 37 16.47 -0.70 -18.25
N THR A 38 17.78 -0.86 -18.10
CA THR A 38 18.42 -2.13 -17.78
C THR A 38 18.63 -2.28 -16.27
N GLU A 39 19.05 -3.46 -15.82
CA GLU A 39 19.44 -3.67 -14.42
C GLU A 39 20.65 -2.81 -14.02
N ILE A 40 21.56 -2.53 -14.97
CA ILE A 40 22.72 -1.66 -14.75
C ILE A 40 22.27 -0.24 -14.42
N ASP A 41 21.21 0.26 -15.09
CA ASP A 41 20.67 1.58 -14.80
C ASP A 41 20.08 1.65 -13.39
N LEU A 42 19.37 0.59 -12.96
CA LEU A 42 18.88 0.49 -11.58
C LEU A 42 20.05 0.53 -10.58
N VAL A 43 21.06 -0.29 -10.76
CA VAL A 43 22.22 -0.34 -9.88
C VAL A 43 22.90 1.03 -9.76
N ARG A 44 23.14 1.73 -10.86
CA ARG A 44 23.73 3.08 -10.85
C ARG A 44 22.88 4.08 -10.06
N MET A 45 21.55 4.01 -10.19
CA MET A 45 20.64 4.86 -9.44
C MET A 45 20.69 4.53 -7.95
N LEU A 46 20.69 3.23 -7.59
CA LEU A 46 20.75 2.78 -6.19
C LEU A 46 22.06 3.18 -5.50
N ASP A 47 23.19 3.02 -6.19
CA ASP A 47 24.52 3.39 -5.67
C ASP A 47 24.64 4.91 -5.36
N SER A 48 23.78 5.71 -5.96
CA SER A 48 23.71 7.16 -5.77
C SER A 48 22.62 7.59 -4.78
N SER A 49 21.88 6.66 -4.17
CA SER A 49 20.67 6.93 -3.38
C SER A 49 20.81 6.53 -1.91
N ASP A 50 20.19 7.31 -1.02
CA ASP A 50 19.97 6.95 0.38
C ASP A 50 18.73 6.06 0.53
N TRP A 51 17.74 6.28 -0.35
CA TRP A 51 16.42 5.66 -0.33
C TRP A 51 15.97 5.21 -1.71
N ALA A 52 15.32 4.06 -1.77
CA ALA A 52 14.56 3.61 -2.93
C ALA A 52 13.07 3.53 -2.59
N VAL A 53 12.24 4.08 -3.46
CA VAL A 53 10.78 4.08 -3.32
C VAL A 53 10.20 3.11 -4.34
N ILE A 54 9.51 2.08 -3.88
CA ILE A 54 8.87 1.08 -4.74
C ILE A 54 7.40 1.46 -4.92
N SER A 55 7.04 1.90 -6.14
CA SER A 55 5.69 2.25 -6.59
C SER A 55 5.26 1.51 -7.86
N SER A 56 5.95 0.44 -8.18
CA SER A 56 5.67 -0.50 -9.27
C SER A 56 4.40 -1.34 -8.98
N PRO A 57 3.91 -2.18 -9.91
CA PRO A 57 2.86 -3.14 -9.61
C PRO A 57 3.23 -4.13 -8.50
N SER A 58 2.27 -4.41 -7.62
CA SER A 58 2.47 -5.17 -6.36
C SER A 58 3.22 -6.49 -6.51
N LYS A 59 3.05 -7.20 -7.62
CA LYS A 59 3.75 -8.47 -7.89
C LYS A 59 5.27 -8.36 -7.95
N TYR A 60 5.82 -7.16 -8.06
CA TYR A 60 7.26 -6.92 -8.11
C TYR A 60 7.85 -6.44 -6.78
N HIS A 61 7.01 -6.01 -5.83
CA HIS A 61 7.46 -5.38 -4.59
C HIS A 61 8.44 -6.26 -3.81
N TYR A 62 8.10 -7.54 -3.62
CA TYR A 62 8.94 -8.48 -2.88
C TYR A 62 10.33 -8.65 -3.51
N SER A 63 10.40 -8.93 -4.80
CA SER A 63 11.66 -9.15 -5.51
C SER A 63 12.50 -7.86 -5.57
N GLN A 64 11.88 -6.72 -5.84
CA GLN A 64 12.55 -5.42 -5.85
C GLN A 64 13.07 -5.03 -4.47
N THR A 65 12.27 -5.22 -3.41
CA THR A 65 12.72 -4.98 -2.03
C THR A 65 13.97 -5.79 -1.69
N LYS A 66 13.95 -7.10 -1.99
CA LYS A 66 15.13 -7.96 -1.76
C LYS A 66 16.35 -7.52 -2.56
N HIS A 67 16.16 -7.09 -3.80
CA HIS A 67 17.25 -6.59 -4.63
C HIS A 67 17.86 -5.32 -4.03
N ILE A 68 17.05 -4.32 -3.71
CA ILE A 68 17.48 -3.03 -3.17
C ILE A 68 18.23 -3.19 -1.84
N LEU A 69 17.74 -4.05 -0.95
CA LEU A 69 18.37 -4.29 0.35
C LEU A 69 19.81 -4.85 0.23
N ARG A 70 20.13 -5.56 -0.86
CA ARG A 70 21.51 -6.04 -1.12
C ARG A 70 22.48 -4.89 -1.45
N HIS A 71 21.96 -3.77 -1.96
CA HIS A 71 22.72 -2.55 -2.21
C HIS A 71 22.85 -1.64 -0.97
N GLY A 72 22.33 -2.05 0.20
CA GLY A 72 22.42 -1.26 1.42
C GLY A 72 21.45 -0.08 1.51
N VAL A 73 20.63 0.13 0.49
CA VAL A 73 19.69 1.26 0.37
C VAL A 73 18.44 1.02 1.24
N LYS A 74 17.92 2.06 1.87
CA LYS A 74 16.66 2.02 2.63
C LYS A 74 15.47 2.01 1.68
N VAL A 75 14.39 1.37 2.08
CA VAL A 75 13.22 1.17 1.23
C VAL A 75 11.98 1.84 1.81
N ILE A 76 11.26 2.57 0.96
CA ILE A 76 9.85 2.95 1.15
C ILE A 76 9.06 2.15 0.12
N CYS A 77 8.24 1.21 0.56
CA CYS A 77 7.53 0.29 -0.33
C CYS A 77 6.02 0.52 -0.27
N GLU A 78 5.40 0.69 -1.45
CA GLU A 78 3.95 0.63 -1.56
C GLU A 78 3.42 -0.73 -1.08
N LYS A 79 2.22 -0.70 -0.58
CA LYS A 79 1.54 -1.90 -0.10
C LYS A 79 0.96 -2.74 -1.28
N PRO A 80 0.86 -4.05 -1.12
CA PRO A 80 1.52 -4.88 -0.10
C PRO A 80 3.01 -5.04 -0.40
N VAL A 81 3.86 -5.12 0.62
CA VAL A 81 5.30 -5.37 0.45
C VAL A 81 5.57 -6.78 -0.08
N SER A 82 4.72 -7.73 0.34
CA SER A 82 4.77 -9.14 -0.09
C SER A 82 3.37 -9.61 -0.46
N MET A 83 3.28 -10.44 -1.48
CA MET A 83 2.04 -11.09 -1.87
C MET A 83 1.62 -12.16 -0.84
N PRO A 84 0.34 -12.61 -0.82
CA PRO A 84 -0.15 -13.62 0.15
C PRO A 84 0.66 -14.92 0.17
N TRP A 85 1.27 -15.28 -0.93
CA TRP A 85 2.09 -16.50 -1.12
C TRP A 85 3.58 -16.29 -0.92
N GLU A 86 4.03 -15.05 -0.72
CA GLU A 86 5.42 -14.70 -0.48
C GLU A 86 5.72 -14.60 1.02
N PRO A 87 6.94 -14.90 1.46
CA PRO A 87 7.33 -14.68 2.85
C PRO A 87 7.43 -13.18 3.16
N ILE A 88 7.25 -12.83 4.42
CA ILE A 88 7.49 -11.47 4.90
C ILE A 88 8.99 -11.22 4.96
N ILE A 89 9.45 -10.12 4.38
CA ILE A 89 10.84 -9.67 4.53
C ILE A 89 10.92 -8.88 5.84
N ASP A 90 11.68 -9.39 6.81
CA ASP A 90 11.91 -8.75 8.10
C ASP A 90 13.24 -7.99 8.06
N ASP A 91 13.19 -6.70 7.78
CA ASP A 91 14.35 -5.82 7.73
C ASP A 91 13.96 -4.40 8.15
N ASP A 92 14.63 -3.83 9.14
CA ASP A 92 14.32 -2.51 9.69
C ASP A 92 14.57 -1.36 8.70
N ARG A 93 15.22 -1.61 7.57
CA ARG A 93 15.38 -0.64 6.49
C ARG A 93 14.13 -0.47 5.63
N ILE A 94 13.15 -1.35 5.76
CA ILE A 94 11.88 -1.28 5.02
C ILE A 94 10.88 -0.43 5.79
N ASN A 95 10.27 0.53 5.10
CA ASN A 95 9.12 1.30 5.58
C ASN A 95 7.95 1.08 4.64
N VAL A 96 6.81 0.71 5.22
CA VAL A 96 5.61 0.34 4.46
C VAL A 96 4.69 1.54 4.30
N VAL A 97 4.19 1.76 3.10
CA VAL A 97 3.24 2.85 2.81
C VAL A 97 1.84 2.46 3.28
N LEU A 98 1.51 2.84 4.51
CA LEU A 98 0.18 2.82 5.12
C LEU A 98 -0.16 4.24 5.56
N GLN A 99 -0.30 5.13 4.60
CA GLN A 99 -0.34 6.57 4.79
C GLN A 99 -1.42 7.05 5.75
N TYR A 100 -2.54 6.34 5.87
CA TYR A 100 -3.62 6.74 6.79
C TYR A 100 -3.23 6.69 8.27
N ARG A 101 -2.18 5.95 8.66
CA ARG A 101 -1.64 5.99 10.02
C ARG A 101 -1.02 7.36 10.39
N TYR A 102 -0.81 8.24 9.42
CA TYR A 102 -0.23 9.58 9.62
C TYR A 102 -1.27 10.70 9.61
N LEU A 103 -2.56 10.36 9.61
CA LEU A 103 -3.65 11.33 9.71
C LEU A 103 -3.76 11.88 11.14
N ASP A 104 -3.82 13.21 11.28
CA ASP A 104 -4.04 13.85 12.58
C ASP A 104 -5.48 13.73 13.08
N THR A 105 -6.41 13.49 12.17
CA THR A 105 -7.85 13.42 12.45
C THR A 105 -8.32 12.04 12.90
N ILE A 106 -7.44 11.04 12.95
CA ILE A 106 -7.81 9.70 13.41
C ILE A 106 -7.95 9.70 14.93
N PRO A 107 -9.08 9.21 15.47
CA PRO A 107 -9.27 9.07 16.92
C PRO A 107 -8.37 7.93 17.46
N ASP A 108 -8.14 7.94 18.78
CA ASP A 108 -7.40 6.85 19.45
C ASP A 108 -8.16 5.51 19.41
N LYS A 109 -9.49 5.55 19.29
CA LYS A 109 -10.38 4.40 19.21
C LYS A 109 -11.58 4.74 18.32
N ALA A 110 -12.12 3.73 17.67
CA ALA A 110 -13.36 3.81 16.92
C ALA A 110 -14.17 2.52 17.11
N ASP A 111 -15.46 2.58 16.81
CA ASP A 111 -16.31 1.40 16.80
C ASP A 111 -16.31 0.76 15.41
N ASN A 112 -16.31 1.56 14.35
CA ASN A 112 -16.47 1.09 13.00
C ASN A 112 -15.51 1.77 12.01
N VAL A 113 -15.01 0.98 11.07
CA VAL A 113 -14.39 1.47 9.83
C VAL A 113 -15.21 0.94 8.66
N HIS A 114 -15.93 1.82 7.99
CA HIS A 114 -16.82 1.47 6.88
C HIS A 114 -16.30 2.01 5.55
N VAL A 115 -16.22 1.15 4.52
CA VAL A 115 -15.66 1.52 3.22
C VAL A 115 -16.53 1.00 2.09
N THR A 116 -17.11 1.89 1.29
CA THR A 116 -17.75 1.57 0.02
C THR A 116 -16.89 2.08 -1.13
N MET A 117 -16.49 1.19 -2.04
CA MET A 117 -15.70 1.53 -3.23
C MET A 117 -16.48 1.24 -4.51
N ALA A 118 -16.65 2.24 -5.35
CA ALA A 118 -17.17 2.05 -6.70
C ALA A 118 -16.07 1.50 -7.62
N ARG A 119 -16.28 0.28 -8.14
CA ARG A 119 -15.39 -0.38 -9.11
C ARG A 119 -16.22 -1.12 -10.15
N ASN A 120 -16.19 -0.63 -11.38
CA ASN A 120 -16.91 -1.22 -12.49
C ASN A 120 -16.24 -2.48 -13.07
N ALA A 121 -16.90 -3.13 -14.00
CA ALA A 121 -16.39 -4.34 -14.65
C ALA A 121 -15.03 -4.13 -15.36
N GLU A 122 -14.80 -2.93 -15.92
CA GLU A 122 -13.55 -2.61 -16.62
C GLU A 122 -12.35 -2.57 -15.67
N TYR A 123 -12.58 -2.12 -14.41
CA TYR A 123 -11.55 -2.20 -13.38
C TYR A 123 -11.09 -3.65 -13.16
N PHE A 124 -12.03 -4.60 -13.05
CA PHE A 124 -11.71 -6.00 -12.80
C PHE A 124 -11.19 -6.75 -14.03
N LYS A 125 -11.51 -6.30 -15.25
CA LYS A 125 -10.89 -6.82 -16.48
C LYS A 125 -9.45 -6.37 -16.66
N SER A 126 -9.04 -5.29 -16.02
CA SER A 126 -7.67 -4.78 -16.06
C SER A 126 -6.72 -5.65 -15.23
N TRP A 127 -5.41 -5.35 -15.27
CA TRP A 127 -4.42 -6.01 -14.43
C TRP A 127 -4.73 -5.93 -12.93
N LYS A 128 -5.51 -4.92 -12.50
CA LYS A 128 -5.91 -4.69 -11.11
C LYS A 128 -6.91 -5.74 -10.59
N GLY A 129 -7.68 -6.38 -11.46
CA GLY A 129 -8.57 -7.49 -11.10
C GLY A 129 -7.84 -8.84 -10.99
N SER A 130 -6.60 -8.94 -11.42
CA SER A 130 -5.84 -10.18 -11.39
C SER A 130 -5.24 -10.44 -9.99
N ILE A 131 -5.60 -11.54 -9.36
CA ILE A 131 -5.03 -11.97 -8.07
C ILE A 131 -3.51 -12.09 -8.17
N ARG A 132 -2.98 -12.62 -9.27
CA ARG A 132 -1.53 -12.76 -9.50
C ARG A 132 -0.79 -11.41 -9.49
N ASN A 133 -1.45 -10.33 -9.88
CA ASN A 133 -0.85 -9.01 -9.95
C ASN A 133 -1.03 -8.19 -8.68
N THR A 134 -2.06 -8.48 -7.87
CA THR A 134 -2.52 -7.62 -6.77
C THR A 134 -2.56 -8.29 -5.41
N GLY A 135 -2.54 -9.61 -5.35
CA GLY A 135 -2.77 -10.37 -4.12
C GLY A 135 -4.26 -10.53 -3.75
N GLY A 136 -5.18 -10.01 -4.60
CA GLY A 136 -6.61 -10.03 -4.34
C GLY A 136 -7.15 -8.73 -3.74
N ILE A 137 -8.46 -8.68 -3.55
CA ILE A 137 -9.20 -7.47 -3.14
C ILE A 137 -8.71 -6.91 -1.81
N PHE A 138 -8.50 -7.77 -0.81
CA PHE A 138 -8.06 -7.33 0.51
C PHE A 138 -6.69 -6.68 0.47
N TYR A 139 -5.73 -7.28 -0.24
CA TYR A 139 -4.37 -6.75 -0.38
C TYR A 139 -4.29 -5.50 -1.27
N HIS A 140 -5.20 -5.39 -2.25
CA HIS A 140 -5.13 -4.29 -3.21
C HIS A 140 -5.99 -3.09 -2.81
N LEU A 141 -7.22 -3.31 -2.35
CA LEU A 141 -8.19 -2.26 -2.10
C LEU A 141 -8.37 -1.95 -0.61
N PHE A 142 -8.55 -2.97 0.22
CA PHE A 142 -8.97 -2.76 1.61
C PHE A 142 -7.85 -2.72 2.65
N ILE A 143 -6.61 -3.05 2.28
CA ILE A 143 -5.49 -3.15 3.23
C ILE A 143 -5.33 -1.93 4.16
N HIS A 144 -5.48 -0.71 3.64
CA HIS A 144 -5.35 0.52 4.45
C HIS A 144 -6.43 0.64 5.52
N TYR A 145 -7.64 0.20 5.21
CA TYR A 145 -8.81 0.34 6.08
C TYR A 145 -8.89 -0.81 7.09
N ILE A 146 -8.49 -2.01 6.68
CA ILE A 146 -8.30 -3.14 7.60
C ILE A 146 -7.19 -2.80 8.60
N ASP A 147 -6.11 -2.18 8.12
CA ASP A 147 -5.05 -1.69 8.99
C ASP A 147 -5.56 -0.68 10.01
N LEU A 148 -6.34 0.31 9.58
CA LEU A 148 -6.97 1.29 10.48
C LEU A 148 -7.89 0.62 11.49
N ALA A 149 -8.75 -0.30 11.05
CA ALA A 149 -9.66 -1.02 11.95
C ALA A 149 -8.88 -1.78 13.04
N ILE A 150 -7.76 -2.43 12.67
CA ILE A 150 -6.89 -3.10 13.63
C ILE A 150 -6.28 -2.09 14.62
N GLN A 151 -5.76 -0.95 14.14
CA GLN A 151 -5.14 0.07 15.00
C GLN A 151 -6.15 0.68 15.98
N LEU A 152 -7.38 0.91 15.53
CA LEU A 152 -8.46 1.55 16.30
C LEU A 152 -9.26 0.55 17.15
N ASN A 153 -8.96 -0.75 17.04
CA ASN A 153 -9.76 -1.83 17.63
C ASN A 153 -11.24 -1.74 17.21
N ALA A 154 -11.48 -1.51 15.92
CA ALA A 154 -12.78 -1.28 15.32
C ALA A 154 -13.25 -2.49 14.49
N THR A 155 -14.55 -2.59 14.28
CA THR A 155 -15.15 -3.47 13.28
C THR A 155 -14.92 -2.90 11.88
N PHE A 156 -14.44 -3.72 10.95
CA PHE A 156 -14.29 -3.33 9.55
C PHE A 156 -15.48 -3.83 8.72
N THR A 157 -16.08 -2.94 7.92
CA THR A 157 -17.05 -3.28 6.88
C THR A 157 -16.59 -2.74 5.54
N GLY A 158 -16.43 -3.62 4.56
CA GLY A 158 -15.99 -3.28 3.21
C GLY A 158 -16.98 -3.72 2.16
N GLU A 159 -17.33 -2.84 1.24
CA GLU A 159 -18.25 -3.09 0.14
C GLU A 159 -17.64 -2.62 -1.19
N ILE A 160 -17.89 -3.40 -2.27
CA ILE A 160 -17.58 -3.00 -3.64
C ILE A 160 -18.87 -2.94 -4.44
N VAL A 161 -19.18 -1.76 -4.95
CA VAL A 161 -20.35 -1.52 -5.82
C VAL A 161 -19.90 -1.25 -7.26
N PRO A 162 -20.68 -1.64 -8.28
CA PRO A 162 -20.33 -1.37 -9.67
C PRO A 162 -20.32 0.14 -9.97
N GLU A 163 -21.27 0.86 -9.39
CA GLU A 163 -21.51 2.30 -9.54
C GLU A 163 -22.06 2.86 -8.25
N GLY A 164 -21.92 4.16 -8.02
CA GLY A 164 -22.49 4.84 -6.88
C GLY A 164 -21.49 5.65 -6.06
N GLU A 165 -21.95 6.10 -4.93
CA GLU A 165 -21.18 6.91 -4.00
C GLU A 165 -20.10 6.09 -3.31
N GLN A 166 -18.90 6.64 -3.23
CA GLN A 166 -17.82 6.07 -2.43
C GLN A 166 -17.87 6.64 -1.01
N LYS A 167 -17.66 5.78 -0.01
CA LYS A 167 -17.61 6.17 1.41
C LYS A 167 -16.35 5.63 2.05
N ARG A 168 -15.75 6.40 2.94
CA ARG A 168 -14.59 6.01 3.75
C ARG A 168 -14.74 6.63 5.12
N LEU A 169 -15.42 5.92 6.00
CA LEU A 169 -15.82 6.42 7.31
C LEU A 169 -15.06 5.70 8.43
N ILE A 170 -14.63 6.47 9.41
CA ILE A 170 -14.20 6.00 10.73
C ILE A 170 -15.25 6.55 11.69
N ASP A 171 -16.19 5.72 12.13
CA ASP A 171 -17.44 6.15 12.73
C ASP A 171 -18.12 7.22 11.84
N ASP A 172 -18.24 8.46 12.30
CA ASP A 172 -18.82 9.58 11.56
C ASP A 172 -17.76 10.45 10.82
N ILE A 173 -16.48 10.11 10.91
CA ILE A 173 -15.39 10.87 10.29
C ILE A 173 -15.20 10.41 8.86
N ASP A 174 -15.49 11.28 7.90
CA ASP A 174 -15.24 11.01 6.47
C ASP A 174 -13.77 11.29 6.10
N ILE A 175 -13.08 10.24 5.65
CA ILE A 175 -11.68 10.31 5.18
C ILE A 175 -11.56 10.19 3.66
N LEU A 176 -12.66 10.39 2.91
CA LEU A 176 -12.65 10.29 1.45
C LEU A 176 -11.88 11.44 0.78
N ASN A 177 -12.06 12.66 1.29
CA ASN A 177 -11.58 13.90 0.67
C ASN A 177 -10.30 14.46 1.32
N ILE A 178 -9.44 13.58 1.82
CA ILE A 178 -8.16 13.97 2.40
C ILE A 178 -7.19 14.44 1.32
N ASP A 179 -6.44 15.51 1.60
CA ASP A 179 -5.31 15.92 0.78
C ASP A 179 -4.21 14.85 0.83
N MET A 180 -4.12 14.09 -0.24
CA MET A 180 -3.16 12.99 -0.32
C MET A 180 -1.72 13.48 -0.49
N ASP A 181 -1.48 14.66 -1.09
CA ASP A 181 -0.13 15.21 -1.25
C ASP A 181 0.41 15.69 0.10
N GLU A 182 -0.43 16.33 0.91
CA GLU A 182 -0.09 16.69 2.30
C GLU A 182 0.19 15.45 3.14
N LEU A 183 -0.68 14.44 3.06
CA LEU A 183 -0.55 13.20 3.81
C LEU A 183 0.73 12.42 3.45
N TYR A 184 1.07 12.32 2.16
CA TYR A 184 2.31 11.69 1.73
C TYR A 184 3.53 12.50 2.18
N THR A 185 3.47 13.83 2.11
CA THR A 185 4.53 14.71 2.60
C THR A 185 4.79 14.49 4.10
N LYS A 186 3.73 14.46 4.91
CA LYS A 186 3.82 14.15 6.35
C LYS A 186 4.41 12.77 6.61
N MET A 187 3.94 11.74 5.90
CA MET A 187 4.49 10.39 6.01
C MET A 187 5.99 10.37 5.72
N TYR A 188 6.46 11.09 4.70
CA TYR A 188 7.88 11.17 4.36
C TYR A 188 8.69 11.89 5.44
N ASP A 189 8.17 12.98 6.02
CA ASP A 189 8.80 13.66 7.15
C ASP A 189 9.00 12.71 8.34
N GLU A 190 7.95 11.97 8.70
CA GLU A 190 8.00 10.97 9.77
C GLU A 190 9.04 9.85 9.48
N ILE A 191 9.05 9.30 8.26
CA ILE A 191 9.97 8.21 7.88
C ILE A 191 11.41 8.68 7.83
N VAL A 192 11.67 9.80 7.15
CA VAL A 192 13.03 10.21 6.76
C VAL A 192 13.73 10.93 7.88
N PHE A 193 13.06 11.86 8.55
CA PHE A 193 13.67 12.72 9.57
C PHE A 193 13.40 12.24 10.99
N LYS A 194 12.15 11.85 11.32
CA LYS A 194 11.79 11.43 12.67
C LYS A 194 12.02 9.94 12.92
N LYS A 195 12.32 9.17 11.85
CA LYS A 195 12.55 7.71 11.88
C LYS A 195 11.36 6.92 12.43
N ASN A 196 10.17 7.45 12.29
CA ASN A 196 8.90 6.91 12.75
C ASN A 196 8.13 6.23 11.59
N GLY A 197 8.82 5.42 10.80
CA GLY A 197 8.22 4.68 9.69
C GLY A 197 7.65 3.34 10.13
N ILE A 198 6.59 2.90 9.46
CA ILE A 198 5.93 1.61 9.71
C ILE A 198 6.80 0.49 9.16
N LYS A 199 7.27 -0.40 10.03
CA LYS A 199 8.15 -1.52 9.66
C LYS A 199 7.35 -2.77 9.30
N THR A 200 7.98 -3.69 8.60
CA THR A 200 7.34 -4.98 8.25
C THR A 200 6.92 -5.79 9.47
N LYS A 201 7.65 -5.71 10.58
CA LYS A 201 7.28 -6.35 11.86
C LYS A 201 5.98 -5.78 12.43
N ASP A 202 5.70 -4.49 12.23
CA ASP A 202 4.53 -3.78 12.78
C ASP A 202 3.24 -4.15 12.04
N ILE A 203 3.34 -4.75 10.84
CA ILE A 203 2.20 -5.17 10.02
C ILE A 203 2.02 -6.68 9.94
N ARG A 204 2.76 -7.48 10.73
CA ARG A 204 2.64 -8.94 10.71
C ARG A 204 1.23 -9.41 11.03
N TYR A 205 0.59 -8.79 12.02
CA TYR A 205 -0.78 -9.12 12.38
C TYR A 205 -1.77 -8.76 11.27
N LEU A 206 -1.62 -7.57 10.66
CA LEU A 206 -2.40 -7.16 9.49
C LEU A 206 -2.30 -8.20 8.36
N LEU A 207 -1.09 -8.60 8.00
CA LEU A 207 -0.87 -9.58 6.93
C LEU A 207 -1.47 -10.96 7.28
N TRP A 208 -1.41 -11.36 8.55
CA TRP A 208 -2.04 -12.59 9.04
C TRP A 208 -3.58 -12.51 8.93
N VAL A 209 -4.20 -11.41 9.37
CA VAL A 209 -5.65 -11.18 9.25
C VAL A 209 -6.07 -11.26 7.79
N MET A 210 -5.38 -10.52 6.92
CA MET A 210 -5.70 -10.50 5.48
C MET A 210 -5.56 -11.86 4.82
N LYS A 211 -4.57 -12.65 5.20
CA LYS A 211 -4.41 -14.02 4.71
C LYS A 211 -5.56 -14.93 5.15
N LYS A 212 -6.08 -14.74 6.36
CA LYS A 212 -7.27 -15.48 6.83
C LYS A 212 -8.53 -15.11 6.06
N LEU A 213 -8.73 -13.81 5.81
CA LEU A 213 -9.85 -13.30 5.00
C LEU A 213 -9.81 -13.82 3.57
N ASP A 214 -8.64 -13.85 2.94
CA ASP A 214 -8.48 -14.33 1.58
C ASP A 214 -8.85 -15.83 1.46
N ILE A 215 -8.48 -16.64 2.46
CA ILE A 215 -8.86 -18.05 2.52
C ILE A 215 -10.37 -18.20 2.62
N VAL A 216 -11.03 -17.47 3.51
CA VAL A 216 -12.49 -17.51 3.70
C VAL A 216 -13.21 -17.05 2.44
N HIS A 217 -12.77 -15.97 1.84
CA HIS A 217 -13.34 -15.44 0.60
C HIS A 217 -13.20 -16.42 -0.57
N THR A 218 -12.03 -17.03 -0.76
CA THR A 218 -11.78 -18.02 -1.80
C THR A 218 -12.65 -19.26 -1.60
N PHE A 219 -12.81 -19.71 -0.36
CA PHE A 219 -13.68 -20.83 -0.02
C PHE A 219 -15.14 -20.52 -0.34
N THR A 220 -15.63 -19.34 0.03
CA THR A 220 -17.01 -18.91 -0.21
C THR A 220 -17.33 -18.81 -1.71
N LEU A 221 -16.42 -18.25 -2.50
CA LEU A 221 -16.59 -18.16 -3.96
C LEU A 221 -16.61 -19.50 -4.67
N ARG A 222 -15.89 -20.51 -4.15
CA ARG A 222 -15.90 -21.88 -4.73
C ARG A 222 -17.19 -22.63 -4.49
N TYR A 223 -17.85 -22.43 -3.35
CA TYR A 223 -18.97 -23.26 -2.90
C TYR A 223 -20.33 -22.57 -2.93
N LYS A 224 -20.38 -21.27 -3.11
CA LYS A 224 -21.62 -20.51 -3.27
C LYS A 224 -21.49 -19.53 -4.42
N LYS A 225 -22.49 -19.51 -5.30
CA LYS A 225 -22.74 -18.39 -6.22
C LYS A 225 -23.18 -17.17 -5.38
N VAL A 226 -22.28 -16.59 -4.60
CA VAL A 226 -22.57 -15.47 -3.74
C VAL A 226 -22.05 -14.23 -4.45
N THR A 227 -22.93 -13.36 -4.82
CA THR A 227 -22.67 -11.93 -4.97
C THR A 227 -22.34 -11.39 -3.57
N MET A 228 -21.14 -11.63 -3.07
CA MET A 228 -20.69 -11.04 -1.83
C MET A 228 -20.06 -9.70 -2.17
N ASN A 229 -20.83 -8.66 -1.99
CA ASN A 229 -20.37 -7.28 -2.12
C ASN A 229 -19.89 -6.70 -0.78
N GLU A 230 -20.15 -7.38 0.33
CA GLU A 230 -19.90 -6.89 1.69
C GLU A 230 -19.06 -7.88 2.50
N TRP A 231 -18.05 -7.36 3.20
CA TRP A 231 -17.22 -8.09 4.15
C TRP A 231 -17.22 -7.38 5.50
N VAL A 232 -17.47 -8.17 6.55
CA VAL A 232 -17.46 -7.70 7.94
C VAL A 232 -16.36 -8.44 8.70
N ILE A 233 -15.57 -7.70 9.45
CA ILE A 233 -14.57 -8.22 10.37
C ILE A 233 -14.94 -7.71 11.75
N ASP A 234 -15.40 -8.60 12.61
CA ASP A 234 -15.70 -8.29 14.01
C ASP A 234 -14.41 -8.09 14.83
N LYS A 235 -14.55 -7.34 15.92
CA LYS A 235 -13.47 -7.03 16.87
C LYS A 235 -12.81 -8.26 17.46
#